data_faaa73f947f197cd9c1473e075a10f6b
#
_entry.id   faaa73f947f197cd9c1473e075a10f6b
#
_cell.length_a   1.000
_cell.length_b   1.000
_cell.length_c   1.000
_cell.angle_alpha   90.00
_cell.angle_beta   90.00
_cell.angle_gamma   90.00
#
_symmetry.space_group_name_H-M   'P 1'
#
loop_
_entity.id
_entity.type
_entity.pdbx_description
1 polymer ?
#
loop_
_entity_poly.entity_id
_entity_poly.type
_entity_poly.pdbx_seq_one_letter_code
_entity_poly.pdbx_strand_id
1 'polypeptide(L)'
;MEKAFFVYAWDLIAEGPENALGKIQDLGANTICLASSYHAGKFTRPRAASGKIFFPDDGTVYFRPDPKHYGTIQPRTNRLVEEIDFFKEWDKWNDGLQLKAWTVCTHNTPLGQTYPEYCVRNAYGDPYYYNLCPAFDEVQDYLRALCLDLASHDAVQCITLETPGYLPFTHGYHHEFGFVPLNPKVEALLA
;
A
#
# COMPACT_ATOMS: atom_id res chain seq x y z
N MET A 1 22.19 -12.39 2.99
CA MET A 1 21.94 -10.94 2.87
C MET A 1 20.53 -10.78 2.28
N GLU A 2 19.68 -10.00 2.90
CA GLU A 2 18.33 -9.70 2.40
C GLU A 2 18.40 -8.83 1.15
N LYS A 3 17.62 -9.19 0.14
CA LYS A 3 17.38 -8.41 -1.06
C LYS A 3 15.86 -8.34 -1.27
N ALA A 4 15.26 -7.18 -0.96
CA ALA A 4 13.83 -6.98 -0.97
C ALA A 4 13.37 -6.15 -2.17
N PHE A 5 12.20 -6.50 -2.73
CA PHE A 5 11.50 -5.71 -3.72
C PHE A 5 10.20 -5.16 -3.13
N PHE A 6 9.93 -3.88 -3.36
CA PHE A 6 8.62 -3.28 -3.08
C PHE A 6 7.67 -3.60 -4.23
N VAL A 7 6.51 -4.15 -3.90
CA VAL A 7 5.56 -4.68 -4.86
C VAL A 7 4.14 -4.25 -4.50
N TYR A 8 3.32 -4.05 -5.51
CA TYR A 8 1.90 -3.76 -5.33
C TYR A 8 1.04 -4.96 -5.72
N ALA A 9 -0.06 -5.17 -4.99
CA ALA A 9 -1.01 -6.25 -5.28
C ALA A 9 -1.56 -6.17 -6.70
N TRP A 10 -1.85 -4.97 -7.20
CA TRP A 10 -2.35 -4.77 -8.57
C TRP A 10 -1.37 -5.15 -9.67
N ASP A 11 -0.06 -5.07 -9.42
CA ASP A 11 0.96 -5.50 -10.38
C ASP A 11 1.07 -7.02 -10.40
N LEU A 12 1.02 -7.67 -9.23
CA LEU A 12 1.00 -9.13 -9.14
C LEU A 12 -0.21 -9.71 -9.87
N ILE A 13 -1.40 -9.13 -9.67
CA ILE A 13 -2.62 -9.57 -10.37
C ILE A 13 -2.49 -9.37 -11.88
N ALA A 14 -2.01 -8.18 -12.31
CA ALA A 14 -1.94 -7.84 -13.72
C ALA A 14 -0.91 -8.66 -14.52
N GLU A 15 0.17 -9.11 -13.88
CA GLU A 15 1.24 -9.90 -14.51
C GLU A 15 1.08 -11.42 -14.28
N GLY A 16 0.17 -11.83 -13.38
CA GLY A 16 0.08 -13.19 -12.84
C GLY A 16 1.09 -13.38 -11.70
N PRO A 17 0.63 -13.77 -10.49
CA PRO A 17 1.47 -13.81 -9.29
C PRO A 17 2.74 -14.65 -9.45
N GLU A 18 2.63 -15.89 -9.96
CA GLU A 18 3.78 -16.78 -10.17
C GLU A 18 4.80 -16.20 -11.15
N ASN A 19 4.31 -15.62 -12.25
CA ASN A 19 5.19 -15.02 -13.26
C ASN A 19 5.91 -13.79 -12.72
N ALA A 20 5.21 -12.92 -11.99
CA ALA A 20 5.79 -11.73 -11.41
C ALA A 20 6.82 -12.06 -10.31
N LEU A 21 6.46 -12.95 -9.39
CA LEU A 21 7.33 -13.36 -8.29
C LEU A 21 8.54 -14.14 -8.79
N GLY A 22 8.39 -15.05 -9.76
CA GLY A 22 9.49 -15.77 -10.39
C GLY A 22 10.52 -14.84 -11.02
N LYS A 23 10.07 -13.82 -11.76
CA LYS A 23 10.98 -12.79 -12.33
C LYS A 23 11.76 -12.01 -11.26
N ILE A 24 11.12 -11.71 -10.12
CA ILE A 24 11.76 -11.03 -9.01
C ILE A 24 12.84 -11.93 -8.37
N GLN A 25 12.56 -13.22 -8.24
CA GLN A 25 13.55 -14.21 -7.77
C GLN A 25 14.72 -14.35 -8.73
N ASP A 26 14.49 -14.38 -10.05
CA ASP A 26 15.53 -14.43 -11.08
C ASP A 26 16.48 -13.22 -11.00
N LEU A 27 16.02 -12.08 -10.48
CA LEU A 27 16.85 -10.92 -10.18
C LEU A 27 17.63 -11.08 -8.85
N GLY A 28 17.46 -12.21 -8.17
CA GLY A 28 18.16 -12.57 -6.94
C GLY A 28 17.53 -11.97 -5.68
N ALA A 29 16.28 -11.57 -5.71
CA ALA A 29 15.53 -11.18 -4.51
C ALA A 29 15.12 -12.42 -3.70
N ASN A 30 15.02 -12.24 -2.39
CA ASN A 30 14.55 -13.25 -1.45
C ASN A 30 13.43 -12.73 -0.54
N THR A 31 13.01 -11.50 -0.73
CA THR A 31 12.00 -10.84 0.11
C THR A 31 11.10 -9.95 -0.74
N ILE A 32 9.81 -10.02 -0.47
CA ILE A 32 8.80 -9.13 -1.05
C ILE A 32 8.29 -8.19 0.04
N CYS A 33 8.39 -6.88 -0.21
CA CYS A 33 7.69 -5.86 0.57
C CYS A 33 6.38 -5.53 -0.15
N LEU A 34 5.30 -6.24 0.18
CA LEU A 34 3.99 -6.07 -0.45
C LEU A 34 3.21 -4.95 0.22
N ALA A 35 2.69 -4.02 -0.59
CA ALA A 35 1.83 -2.96 -0.06
C ALA A 35 0.58 -3.56 0.60
N SER A 36 0.45 -3.36 1.91
CA SER A 36 -0.71 -3.79 2.70
C SER A 36 -1.76 -2.69 2.84
N SER A 37 -1.34 -1.43 2.72
CA SER A 37 -2.20 -0.24 2.58
C SER A 37 -1.52 0.75 1.65
N TYR A 38 -2.31 1.50 0.88
CA TYR A 38 -1.74 2.48 -0.02
C TYR A 38 -2.68 3.66 -0.28
N HIS A 39 -2.10 4.79 -0.69
CA HIS A 39 -2.79 6.02 -1.05
C HIS A 39 -3.03 6.10 -2.57
N ALA A 40 -3.73 7.15 -3.03
CA ALA A 40 -3.93 7.44 -4.45
C ALA A 40 -2.61 7.70 -5.18
N GLY A 41 -2.63 7.48 -6.49
CA GLY A 41 -1.50 7.78 -7.36
C GLY A 41 -1.81 7.47 -8.81
N LYS A 42 -0.87 7.76 -9.69
CA LYS A 42 -0.90 7.39 -11.09
C LYS A 42 0.33 6.53 -11.40
N PHE A 43 0.11 5.28 -11.73
CA PHE A 43 1.17 4.29 -11.90
C PHE A 43 1.25 3.82 -13.35
N THR A 44 2.49 3.70 -13.85
CA THR A 44 2.76 3.07 -15.13
C THR A 44 3.08 1.59 -14.91
N ARG A 45 2.34 0.71 -15.60
CA ARG A 45 2.48 -0.76 -15.54
C ARG A 45 2.91 -1.32 -16.90
N PRO A 46 4.17 -1.20 -17.28
CA PRO A 46 4.62 -1.53 -18.64
C PRO A 46 4.40 -3.01 -19.01
N ARG A 47 4.41 -3.89 -18.03
CA ARG A 47 4.25 -5.36 -18.23
C ARG A 47 2.80 -5.85 -18.15
N ALA A 48 1.85 -5.02 -17.72
CA ALA A 48 0.45 -5.41 -17.71
C ALA A 48 -0.05 -5.68 -19.14
N ALA A 49 -0.83 -6.73 -19.32
CA ALA A 49 -1.41 -7.08 -20.63
C ALA A 49 -2.35 -5.98 -21.15
N SER A 50 -3.05 -5.29 -20.23
CA SER A 50 -3.92 -4.15 -20.51
C SER A 50 -3.87 -3.15 -19.35
N GLY A 51 -4.37 -1.93 -19.57
CA GLY A 51 -4.39 -0.91 -18.52
C GLY A 51 -3.00 -0.46 -18.10
N LYS A 52 -2.19 -0.01 -19.06
CA LYS A 52 -0.81 0.46 -18.84
C LYS A 52 -0.71 1.59 -17.82
N ILE A 53 -1.75 2.37 -17.63
CA ILE A 53 -1.86 3.38 -16.58
C ILE A 53 -2.91 2.92 -15.58
N PHE A 54 -2.55 2.91 -14.31
CA PHE A 54 -3.38 2.45 -13.22
C PHE A 54 -3.53 3.51 -12.13
N PHE A 55 -4.75 3.66 -11.63
CA PHE A 55 -5.11 4.54 -10.53
C PHE A 55 -5.67 3.69 -9.39
N PRO A 56 -4.90 3.43 -8.33
CA PRO A 56 -5.40 2.70 -7.17
C PRO A 56 -6.47 3.49 -6.42
N ASP A 57 -7.39 2.77 -5.79
CA ASP A 57 -8.33 3.37 -4.85
C ASP A 57 -7.55 3.95 -3.65
N ASP A 58 -7.83 5.22 -3.32
CA ASP A 58 -7.12 5.95 -2.26
C ASP A 58 -7.42 5.37 -0.86
N GLY A 59 -6.39 5.30 -0.04
CA GLY A 59 -6.50 4.99 1.38
C GLY A 59 -7.13 3.63 1.68
N THR A 60 -6.81 2.62 0.86
CA THR A 60 -7.36 1.27 1.04
C THR A 60 -6.31 0.28 1.53
N VAL A 61 -6.77 -0.78 2.22
CA VAL A 61 -5.94 -1.92 2.61
C VAL A 61 -6.10 -3.08 1.62
N TYR A 62 -5.03 -3.83 1.40
CA TYR A 62 -4.95 -4.94 0.43
C TYR A 62 -4.93 -6.31 1.12
N PHE A 63 -5.61 -6.41 2.25
CA PHE A 63 -5.91 -7.65 2.99
C PHE A 63 -7.32 -7.54 3.54
N ARG A 64 -7.88 -8.64 4.05
CA ARG A 64 -9.19 -8.64 4.73
C ARG A 64 -9.01 -8.33 6.20
N PRO A 65 -9.33 -7.10 6.66
CA PRO A 65 -9.17 -6.74 8.06
C PRO A 65 -10.16 -7.50 8.95
N ASP A 66 -9.72 -7.92 10.14
CA ASP A 66 -10.64 -8.40 11.18
C ASP A 66 -11.21 -7.20 11.93
N PRO A 67 -12.52 -6.89 11.79
CA PRO A 67 -13.14 -5.73 12.43
C PRO A 67 -12.97 -5.67 13.95
N LYS A 68 -12.66 -6.79 14.60
CA LYS A 68 -12.46 -6.86 16.04
C LYS A 68 -11.22 -6.12 16.52
N HIS A 69 -10.25 -5.93 15.66
CA HIS A 69 -9.03 -5.20 16.00
C HIS A 69 -9.24 -3.68 16.04
N TYR A 70 -10.23 -3.16 15.31
CA TYR A 70 -10.39 -1.73 15.04
C TYR A 70 -11.48 -1.08 15.92
N GLY A 71 -11.20 0.15 16.35
CA GLY A 71 -12.13 0.99 17.11
C GLY A 71 -12.93 1.93 16.23
N THR A 72 -12.87 3.24 16.51
CA THR A 72 -13.61 4.29 15.79
C THR A 72 -13.23 4.34 14.32
N ILE A 73 -11.94 4.27 14.00
CA ILE A 73 -11.45 4.31 12.63
C ILE A 73 -11.33 2.89 12.10
N GLN A 74 -12.03 2.61 11.00
CA GLN A 74 -12.03 1.32 10.31
C GLN A 74 -11.28 1.44 8.98
N PRO A 75 -10.44 0.46 8.59
CA PRO A 75 -9.80 0.47 7.28
C PRO A 75 -10.83 0.23 6.17
N ARG A 76 -10.56 0.79 5.00
CA ARG A 76 -11.33 0.52 3.78
C ARG A 76 -10.64 -0.57 2.98
N THR A 77 -11.31 -1.67 2.76
CA THR A 77 -10.77 -2.79 1.97
C THR A 77 -10.80 -2.46 0.49
N ASN A 78 -9.67 -2.70 -0.19
CA ASN A 78 -9.62 -2.59 -1.64
C ASN A 78 -10.39 -3.73 -2.31
N ARG A 79 -11.09 -3.45 -3.41
CA ARG A 79 -11.88 -4.45 -4.17
C ARG A 79 -11.03 -5.61 -4.70
N LEU A 80 -9.75 -5.42 -4.94
CA LEU A 80 -8.85 -6.47 -5.41
C LEU A 80 -8.72 -7.64 -4.40
N VAL A 81 -8.99 -7.38 -3.12
CA VAL A 81 -8.99 -8.41 -2.08
C VAL A 81 -10.13 -9.43 -2.25
N GLU A 82 -11.19 -9.07 -3.01
CA GLU A 82 -12.25 -10.01 -3.38
C GLU A 82 -11.74 -11.07 -4.37
N GLU A 83 -10.76 -10.71 -5.20
CA GLU A 83 -10.13 -11.62 -6.15
C GLU A 83 -9.04 -12.44 -5.48
N ILE A 84 -8.09 -11.76 -4.80
CA ILE A 84 -6.95 -12.41 -4.12
C ILE A 84 -6.60 -11.62 -2.86
N ASP A 85 -6.55 -12.30 -1.73
CA ASP A 85 -5.94 -11.82 -0.51
C ASP A 85 -4.53 -12.42 -0.35
N PHE A 86 -3.52 -11.72 -0.86
CA PHE A 86 -2.14 -12.19 -0.84
C PHE A 86 -1.60 -12.44 0.57
N PHE A 87 -2.03 -11.67 1.58
CA PHE A 87 -1.55 -11.83 2.94
C PHE A 87 -2.07 -13.13 3.57
N LYS A 88 -3.31 -13.52 3.24
CA LYS A 88 -3.92 -14.78 3.67
C LYS A 88 -3.45 -15.97 2.84
N GLU A 89 -3.18 -15.76 1.57
CA GLU A 89 -2.97 -16.81 0.58
C GLU A 89 -1.52 -16.92 0.11
N TRP A 90 -0.58 -16.24 0.79
CA TRP A 90 0.82 -16.13 0.38
C TRP A 90 1.48 -17.47 0.06
N ASP A 91 1.19 -18.50 0.84
CA ASP A 91 1.77 -19.83 0.67
C ASP A 91 1.44 -20.49 -0.69
N LYS A 92 0.41 -20.01 -1.37
CA LYS A 92 0.07 -20.49 -2.72
C LYS A 92 1.06 -19.99 -3.78
N TRP A 93 1.69 -18.86 -3.54
CA TRP A 93 2.51 -18.13 -4.50
C TRP A 93 3.98 -18.09 -4.10
N ASN A 94 4.24 -18.43 -2.83
CA ASN A 94 5.55 -18.34 -2.21
C ASN A 94 6.42 -19.54 -2.61
N ASP A 95 7.45 -19.28 -3.42
CA ASP A 95 8.54 -20.25 -3.71
C ASP A 95 9.80 -19.83 -2.92
N GLY A 96 9.69 -19.83 -1.57
CA GLY A 96 10.78 -19.48 -0.66
C GLY A 96 11.00 -17.97 -0.47
N LEU A 97 10.15 -17.11 -1.00
CA LEU A 97 10.19 -15.66 -0.78
C LEU A 97 9.61 -15.29 0.58
N GLN A 98 10.33 -14.45 1.32
CA GLN A 98 9.83 -13.87 2.57
C GLN A 98 8.81 -12.76 2.27
N LEU A 99 7.75 -12.66 3.08
CA LEU A 99 6.75 -11.60 2.98
C LEU A 99 6.94 -10.56 4.08
N LYS A 100 7.03 -9.28 3.66
CA LYS A 100 6.92 -8.11 4.54
C LYS A 100 5.70 -7.30 4.15
N ALA A 101 4.94 -6.84 5.13
CA ALA A 101 3.83 -5.93 4.91
C ALA A 101 4.35 -4.48 4.85
N TRP A 102 4.28 -3.86 3.69
CA TRP A 102 4.59 -2.45 3.51
C TRP A 102 3.32 -1.62 3.72
N THR A 103 3.28 -0.85 4.80
CA THR A 103 2.06 -0.27 5.35
C THR A 103 2.15 1.26 5.36
N VAL A 104 1.38 1.92 4.52
CA VAL A 104 1.16 3.36 4.59
C VAL A 104 0.23 3.64 5.77
N CYS A 105 0.67 4.50 6.68
CA CYS A 105 0.03 4.70 7.98
C CYS A 105 -0.95 5.88 7.99
N THR A 106 -0.43 7.11 8.14
CA THR A 106 -1.26 8.32 8.34
C THR A 106 -1.71 8.99 7.05
N HIS A 107 -1.10 8.63 5.91
CA HIS A 107 -1.45 9.17 4.60
C HIS A 107 -2.70 8.50 4.04
N ASN A 108 -3.89 9.05 4.34
CA ASN A 108 -5.16 8.44 3.98
C ASN A 108 -6.26 9.50 3.83
N THR A 109 -6.45 9.99 2.61
CA THR A 109 -7.42 11.06 2.32
C THR A 109 -8.86 10.66 2.65
N PRO A 110 -9.37 9.46 2.26
CA PRO A 110 -10.74 9.08 2.57
C PRO A 110 -11.04 9.00 4.06
N LEU A 111 -10.10 8.50 4.87
CA LEU A 111 -10.26 8.50 6.32
C LEU A 111 -10.24 9.92 6.89
N GLY A 112 -9.31 10.77 6.42
CA GLY A 112 -9.28 12.17 6.86
C GLY A 112 -10.53 12.96 6.45
N GLN A 113 -11.16 12.65 5.32
CA GLN A 113 -12.45 13.24 4.93
C GLN A 113 -13.61 12.72 5.78
N THR A 114 -13.54 11.47 6.21
CA THR A 114 -14.56 10.86 7.08
C THR A 114 -14.43 11.36 8.52
N TYR A 115 -13.21 11.58 9.00
CA TYR A 115 -12.86 11.96 10.37
C TYR A 115 -11.99 13.24 10.39
N PRO A 116 -12.50 14.40 9.92
CA PRO A 116 -11.71 15.62 9.80
C PRO A 116 -11.19 16.14 11.13
N GLU A 117 -11.81 15.77 12.24
CA GLU A 117 -11.36 16.09 13.60
C GLU A 117 -10.02 15.45 13.95
N TYR A 118 -9.69 14.30 13.36
CA TYR A 118 -8.43 13.57 13.59
C TYR A 118 -7.33 13.91 12.59
N CYS A 119 -7.53 14.90 11.73
CA CYS A 119 -6.51 15.36 10.79
C CYS A 119 -5.49 16.30 11.41
N VAL A 120 -4.30 16.32 10.84
CA VAL A 120 -3.32 17.40 11.05
C VAL A 120 -3.95 18.73 10.62
N ARG A 121 -3.68 19.79 11.38
CA ARG A 121 -4.19 21.13 11.09
C ARG A 121 -3.07 22.14 10.92
N ASN A 122 -3.30 23.12 10.04
CA ASN A 122 -2.40 24.26 9.91
C ASN A 122 -2.63 25.29 11.04
N ALA A 123 -1.86 26.38 11.01
CA ALA A 123 -1.96 27.47 11.99
C ALA A 123 -3.31 28.20 11.99
N TYR A 124 -4.11 28.05 10.94
CA TYR A 124 -5.45 28.64 10.80
C TYR A 124 -6.57 27.70 11.26
N GLY A 125 -6.22 26.44 11.59
CA GLY A 125 -7.18 25.43 12.01
C GLY A 125 -7.73 24.58 10.85
N ASP A 126 -7.27 24.78 9.61
CA ASP A 126 -7.74 24.00 8.46
C ASP A 126 -7.18 22.59 8.48
N PRO A 127 -8.01 21.55 8.29
CA PRO A 127 -7.56 20.17 8.30
C PRO A 127 -6.84 19.77 7.00
N TYR A 128 -5.77 19.01 7.13
CA TYR A 128 -5.10 18.35 6.01
C TYR A 128 -5.66 16.95 5.85
N TYR A 129 -6.73 16.79 5.06
CA TYR A 129 -7.46 15.55 4.92
C TYR A 129 -6.61 14.34 4.50
N TYR A 130 -5.48 14.57 3.85
CA TYR A 130 -4.58 13.50 3.44
C TYR A 130 -3.68 12.98 4.58
N ASN A 131 -3.71 13.61 5.77
CA ASN A 131 -2.81 13.27 6.86
C ASN A 131 -3.54 13.16 8.20
N LEU A 132 -3.75 11.94 8.68
CA LEU A 132 -4.24 11.69 10.03
C LEU A 132 -3.17 12.11 11.05
N CYS A 133 -3.58 12.71 12.16
CA CYS A 133 -2.69 13.23 13.18
C CYS A 133 -2.40 12.15 14.25
N PRO A 134 -1.16 11.67 14.40
CA PRO A 134 -0.82 10.62 15.36
C PRO A 134 -0.87 11.10 16.83
N ALA A 135 -1.23 12.36 17.10
CA ALA A 135 -1.45 12.84 18.45
C ALA A 135 -2.82 12.43 19.04
N PHE A 136 -3.75 11.96 18.22
CA PHE A 136 -5.05 11.46 18.66
C PHE A 136 -4.98 9.97 18.99
N ASP A 137 -5.58 9.58 20.12
CA ASP A 137 -5.61 8.20 20.56
C ASP A 137 -6.31 7.29 19.55
N GLU A 138 -7.38 7.77 18.89
CA GLU A 138 -8.12 7.04 17.85
C GLU A 138 -7.23 6.70 16.64
N VAL A 139 -6.33 7.61 16.27
CA VAL A 139 -5.37 7.37 15.17
C VAL A 139 -4.30 6.37 15.62
N GLN A 140 -3.79 6.49 16.85
CA GLN A 140 -2.84 5.54 17.41
C GLN A 140 -3.44 4.14 17.52
N ASP A 141 -4.69 4.03 17.96
CA ASP A 141 -5.41 2.76 18.05
C ASP A 141 -5.63 2.15 16.67
N TYR A 142 -5.97 2.95 15.66
CA TYR A 142 -6.07 2.52 14.27
C TYR A 142 -4.73 1.97 13.74
N LEU A 143 -3.63 2.68 13.96
CA LEU A 143 -2.30 2.23 13.51
C LEU A 143 -1.85 0.97 14.23
N ARG A 144 -2.12 0.89 15.54
CA ARG A 144 -1.85 -0.32 16.34
C ARG A 144 -2.68 -1.51 15.83
N ALA A 145 -3.95 -1.28 15.54
CA ALA A 145 -4.84 -2.30 15.00
C ALA A 145 -4.36 -2.81 13.64
N LEU A 146 -3.94 -1.93 12.72
CA LEU A 146 -3.34 -2.33 11.44
C LEU A 146 -2.13 -3.26 11.65
N CYS A 147 -1.24 -2.90 12.57
CA CYS A 147 -0.06 -3.72 12.86
C CYS A 147 -0.43 -5.08 13.48
N LEU A 148 -1.38 -5.11 14.41
CA LEU A 148 -1.83 -6.35 15.05
C LEU A 148 -2.52 -7.28 14.05
N ASP A 149 -3.36 -6.73 13.20
CA ASP A 149 -4.07 -7.49 12.18
C ASP A 149 -3.09 -8.11 11.17
N LEU A 150 -2.18 -7.30 10.62
CA LEU A 150 -1.12 -7.80 9.74
C LEU A 150 -0.21 -8.83 10.41
N ALA A 151 0.13 -8.63 11.69
CA ALA A 151 0.95 -9.59 12.44
C ALA A 151 0.21 -10.91 12.75
N SER A 152 -1.11 -10.96 12.60
CA SER A 152 -1.90 -12.18 12.74
C SER A 152 -1.79 -13.13 11.54
N HIS A 153 -1.28 -12.65 10.41
CA HIS A 153 -1.03 -13.49 9.24
C HIS A 153 0.32 -14.22 9.38
N ASP A 154 0.31 -15.53 9.45
CA ASP A 154 1.51 -16.36 9.67
C ASP A 154 2.63 -16.12 8.66
N ALA A 155 2.28 -15.75 7.43
CA ALA A 155 3.24 -15.45 6.36
C ALA A 155 3.99 -14.13 6.55
N VAL A 156 3.46 -13.19 7.34
CA VAL A 156 4.05 -11.86 7.53
C VAL A 156 5.17 -11.90 8.55
N GLN A 157 6.39 -11.71 8.09
CA GLN A 157 7.57 -11.77 8.96
C GLN A 157 7.99 -10.39 9.50
N CYS A 158 7.56 -9.31 8.85
CA CYS A 158 7.91 -7.95 9.23
C CYS A 158 6.88 -6.98 8.69
N ILE A 159 6.65 -5.89 9.42
CA ILE A 159 5.83 -4.76 8.98
C ILE A 159 6.74 -3.56 8.78
N THR A 160 6.77 -3.02 7.55
CA THR A 160 7.52 -1.83 7.20
C THR A 160 6.55 -0.65 7.19
N LEU A 161 6.71 0.27 8.12
CA LEU A 161 5.83 1.43 8.25
C LEU A 161 6.30 2.56 7.33
N GLU A 162 5.38 3.08 6.53
CA GLU A 162 5.55 4.29 5.74
C GLU A 162 4.66 5.39 6.30
N THR A 163 5.19 6.59 6.40
CA THR A 163 4.47 7.78 6.92
C THR A 163 3.73 7.53 8.24
N PRO A 164 4.39 7.01 9.29
CA PRO A 164 3.75 6.79 10.59
C PRO A 164 3.55 8.07 11.40
N GLY A 165 3.93 9.23 10.86
CA GLY A 165 3.93 10.52 11.51
C GLY A 165 3.35 11.62 10.63
N TYR A 166 3.89 12.82 10.81
CA TYR A 166 3.46 14.03 10.08
C TYR A 166 4.08 14.09 8.69
N LEU A 167 3.25 14.37 7.68
CA LEU A 167 3.74 14.71 6.36
C LEU A 167 4.17 16.20 6.32
N PRO A 168 5.23 16.54 5.56
CA PRO A 168 5.68 17.92 5.47
C PRO A 168 4.65 18.80 4.73
N PHE A 169 4.66 20.10 5.00
CA PHE A 169 3.77 21.06 4.33
C PHE A 169 3.89 21.03 2.79
N THR A 170 5.09 20.73 2.30
CA THR A 170 5.36 20.63 0.85
C THR A 170 4.84 19.35 0.22
N HIS A 171 4.31 18.41 1.00
CA HIS A 171 3.72 17.18 0.50
C HIS A 171 2.46 17.49 -0.30
N GLY A 172 2.40 17.02 -1.54
CA GLY A 172 1.24 17.23 -2.40
C GLY A 172 0.03 16.39 -1.96
N TYR A 173 -1.15 16.83 -2.37
CA TYR A 173 -2.41 16.12 -2.16
C TYR A 173 -2.48 14.79 -2.94
N HIS A 174 -1.91 14.77 -4.13
CA HIS A 174 -1.81 13.62 -5.00
C HIS A 174 -0.38 13.27 -5.34
N HIS A 175 -0.13 11.98 -5.51
CA HIS A 175 1.12 11.44 -6.03
C HIS A 175 0.95 10.96 -7.48
N GLU A 176 1.92 11.28 -8.31
CA GLU A 176 2.03 10.74 -9.65
C GLU A 176 3.30 9.91 -9.74
N PHE A 177 3.14 8.60 -9.73
CA PHE A 177 4.24 7.65 -9.83
C PHE A 177 4.35 7.09 -11.26
N GLY A 178 5.57 6.78 -11.65
CA GLY A 178 5.84 6.32 -13.01
C GLY A 178 5.73 7.42 -14.05
N PHE A 179 5.76 8.70 -13.62
CA PHE A 179 5.93 9.79 -14.56
C PHE A 179 7.38 9.79 -15.06
N VAL A 180 7.58 9.14 -16.18
CA VAL A 180 8.85 9.15 -16.90
C VAL A 180 8.63 9.93 -18.17
N PRO A 181 9.50 10.90 -18.51
CA PRO A 181 9.42 11.57 -19.79
C PRO A 181 9.38 10.53 -20.92
N LEU A 182 8.37 10.61 -21.78
CA LEU A 182 8.28 9.72 -22.94
C LEU A 182 9.54 9.88 -23.80
N ASN A 183 10.21 8.79 -24.02
CA ASN A 183 11.33 8.66 -24.91
C ASN A 183 11.24 7.29 -25.60
N PRO A 184 11.99 7.03 -26.68
CA PRO A 184 11.85 5.78 -27.45
C PRO A 184 12.01 4.50 -26.63
N LYS A 185 12.79 4.52 -25.53
CA LYS A 185 12.94 3.36 -24.66
C LYS A 185 11.71 3.14 -23.80
N VAL A 186 11.10 4.20 -23.27
CA VAL A 186 9.88 4.12 -22.47
C VAL A 186 8.69 3.74 -23.36
N GLU A 187 8.61 4.32 -24.56
CA GLU A 187 7.57 3.97 -25.55
C GLU A 187 7.63 2.48 -25.91
N ALA A 188 8.83 1.95 -26.13
CA ALA A 188 9.02 0.52 -26.41
C ALA A 188 8.62 -0.40 -25.25
N LEU A 189 8.68 0.07 -23.99
CA LEU A 189 8.22 -0.68 -22.82
C LEU A 189 6.70 -0.63 -22.64
N LEU A 190 6.04 0.38 -23.20
CA LEU A 190 4.60 0.58 -23.11
C LEU A 190 3.82 -0.02 -24.28
N ALA A 191 4.51 -0.35 -25.38
CA ALA A 191 3.94 -1.02 -26.54
C ALA A 191 3.75 -2.51 -26.32
#